data_eb4b9fe7d4c3d0875c0d4325cef66653
#
_entry.id   eb4b9fe7d4c3d0875c0d4325cef66653
#
_cell.length_a   1.000
_cell.length_b   1.000
_cell.length_c   1.000
_cell.angle_alpha   90.00
_cell.angle_beta   90.00
_cell.angle_gamma   90.00
#
_symmetry.space_group_name_H-M   'P 1'
#
loop_
_entity.id
_entity.type
_entity.pdbx_description
1 polymer ?
#
loop_
_entity_poly.entity_id
_entity_poly.type
_entity_poly.pdbx_seq_one_letter_code
_entity_poly.pdbx_strand_id
1 'polypeptide(L)'
;SAQNVLTLENCLRIGIENNLSLQGKRKAMQKSKYGVSENRVKLLPQINGFANFNDNIDPPVSVTDGSSYGVPYNITRTLQYGANVGLELQMPLYNQTLYTSISIAEIVDEMSRLSYEKAREDLILQISKMYYLGQVTAEQIALIKANITRLEELRDITQAFFDNGMAMEVDLKRVNINLENLKVQYDNAQAMMTQQLNMLKYIMDYPAEKEIGLLPVNTDSIATVALTGLSENLYELQLLQSQVQLAERQKRLISNGYIPSLNLTGNWRFAAYTDEAYHWFHSGP
;
A
#
# COMPACT_ATOMS: atom_id res chain seq x y z
N SER A 1 30.21 1.60 22.60
CA SER A 1 29.18 2.13 21.70
C SER A 1 28.18 2.91 22.55
N ALA A 2 28.00 4.20 22.26
CA ALA A 2 26.97 4.98 22.96
C ALA A 2 25.60 4.41 22.51
N GLN A 3 24.86 3.76 23.41
CA GLN A 3 23.48 3.36 23.17
C GLN A 3 22.68 4.62 22.87
N ASN A 4 22.08 4.69 21.67
CA ASN A 4 21.17 5.78 21.33
C ASN A 4 19.87 5.56 22.13
N VAL A 5 19.71 6.29 23.21
CA VAL A 5 18.49 6.27 24.02
C VAL A 5 17.40 7.00 23.22
N LEU A 6 16.39 6.24 22.78
CA LEU A 6 15.28 6.76 22.00
C LEU A 6 14.08 7.09 22.92
N THR A 7 13.47 8.24 22.68
CA THR A 7 12.15 8.58 23.22
C THR A 7 11.05 7.96 22.37
N LEU A 8 9.84 7.81 22.92
CA LEU A 8 8.68 7.37 22.14
C LEU A 8 8.46 8.27 20.93
N GLU A 9 8.55 9.58 21.10
CA GLU A 9 8.39 10.55 20.00
C GLU A 9 9.40 10.33 18.87
N ASN A 10 10.67 10.07 19.21
CA ASN A 10 11.70 9.74 18.21
C ASN A 10 11.39 8.43 17.50
N CYS A 11 10.94 7.40 18.23
CA CYS A 11 10.54 6.12 17.62
C CYS A 11 9.37 6.31 16.65
N LEU A 12 8.35 7.07 17.03
CA LEU A 12 7.20 7.37 16.17
C LEU A 12 7.61 8.13 14.92
N ARG A 13 8.44 9.17 15.06
CA ARG A 13 8.93 9.95 13.93
C ARG A 13 9.72 9.07 12.95
N ILE A 14 10.66 8.29 13.44
CA ILE A 14 11.47 7.38 12.61
C ILE A 14 10.58 6.36 11.90
N GLY A 15 9.62 5.75 12.61
CA GLY A 15 8.72 4.76 12.03
C GLY A 15 7.82 5.35 10.96
N ILE A 16 7.24 6.54 11.17
CA ILE A 16 6.37 7.19 10.19
C ILE A 16 7.16 7.61 8.93
N GLU A 17 8.43 8.01 9.08
CA GLU A 17 9.28 8.40 7.96
C GLU A 17 9.77 7.20 7.15
N ASN A 18 10.18 6.12 7.82
CA ASN A 18 10.94 5.03 7.20
C ASN A 18 10.10 3.79 6.86
N ASN A 19 9.01 3.51 7.60
CA ASN A 19 8.26 2.27 7.43
C ASN A 19 7.81 2.05 5.98
N LEU A 20 8.33 0.98 5.35
CA LEU A 20 8.08 0.66 3.93
C LEU A 20 6.61 0.38 3.62
N SER A 21 5.88 -0.25 4.56
CA SER A 21 4.45 -0.51 4.38
C SER A 21 3.66 0.80 4.31
N LEU A 22 3.95 1.75 5.19
CA LEU A 22 3.32 3.07 5.20
C LEU A 22 3.69 3.88 3.95
N GLN A 23 4.94 3.82 3.51
CA GLN A 23 5.36 4.43 2.23
C GLN A 23 4.62 3.81 1.04
N GLY A 24 4.41 2.48 1.04
CA GLY A 24 3.59 1.79 0.03
C GLY A 24 2.16 2.33 -0.01
N LYS A 25 1.51 2.51 1.14
CA LYS A 25 0.17 3.12 1.25
C LYS A 25 0.16 4.56 0.75
N ARG A 26 1.18 5.36 1.07
CA ARG A 26 1.34 6.73 0.56
C ARG A 26 1.46 6.77 -0.96
N LYS A 27 2.21 5.84 -1.56
CA LYS A 27 2.31 5.72 -3.02
C LYS A 27 1.01 5.27 -3.66
N ALA A 28 0.26 4.34 -3.01
CA ALA A 28 -1.07 3.94 -3.46
C ALA A 28 -2.06 5.12 -3.47
N MET A 29 -2.04 5.97 -2.44
CA MET A 29 -2.82 7.21 -2.38
C MET A 29 -2.43 8.20 -3.50
N GLN A 30 -1.14 8.34 -3.82
CA GLN A 30 -0.72 9.16 -4.94
C GLN A 30 -1.20 8.59 -6.29
N LYS A 31 -1.14 7.27 -6.46
CA LYS A 31 -1.62 6.58 -7.66
C LYS A 31 -3.13 6.76 -7.85
N SER A 32 -3.95 6.64 -6.80
CA SER A 32 -5.40 6.80 -6.91
C SER A 32 -5.80 8.22 -7.35
N LYS A 33 -5.09 9.24 -6.87
CA LYS A 33 -5.27 10.62 -7.30
C LYS A 33 -5.05 10.80 -8.82
N TYR A 34 -4.01 10.15 -9.38
CA TYR A 34 -3.82 10.13 -10.83
C TYR A 34 -4.91 9.36 -11.57
N GLY A 35 -5.47 8.30 -10.95
CA GLY A 35 -6.60 7.56 -11.49
C GLY A 35 -7.86 8.43 -11.67
N VAL A 36 -8.12 9.38 -10.77
CA VAL A 36 -9.19 10.38 -10.95
C VAL A 36 -8.93 11.24 -12.18
N SER A 37 -7.68 11.74 -12.33
CA SER A 37 -7.29 12.56 -13.49
C SER A 37 -7.40 11.78 -14.80
N GLU A 38 -6.97 10.52 -14.82
CA GLU A 38 -7.10 9.61 -15.97
C GLU A 38 -8.56 9.47 -16.42
N ASN A 39 -9.49 9.25 -15.47
CA ASN A 39 -10.91 9.16 -15.83
C ASN A 39 -11.49 10.48 -16.32
N ARG A 40 -11.04 11.61 -15.80
CA ARG A 40 -11.46 12.95 -16.27
C ARG A 40 -10.97 13.25 -17.68
N VAL A 41 -9.75 12.82 -18.02
CA VAL A 41 -9.17 13.01 -19.37
C VAL A 41 -9.98 12.28 -20.43
N LYS A 42 -10.68 11.19 -20.11
CA LYS A 42 -11.59 10.48 -21.05
C LYS A 42 -12.76 11.33 -21.54
N LEU A 43 -13.06 12.45 -20.89
CA LEU A 43 -14.05 13.43 -21.35
C LEU A 43 -13.48 14.40 -22.41
N LEU A 44 -12.16 14.46 -22.58
CA LEU A 44 -11.52 15.37 -23.54
C LEU A 44 -11.50 14.77 -24.94
N PRO A 45 -11.39 15.61 -25.99
CA PRO A 45 -11.19 15.13 -27.35
C PRO A 45 -9.93 14.26 -27.45
N GLN A 46 -10.07 13.09 -28.06
CA GLN A 46 -8.96 12.21 -28.40
C GLN A 46 -8.69 12.29 -29.89
N ILE A 47 -7.46 12.56 -30.27
CA ILE A 47 -7.01 12.58 -31.65
C ILE A 47 -5.99 11.46 -31.83
N ASN A 48 -6.34 10.50 -32.71
CA ASN A 48 -5.50 9.36 -33.05
C ASN A 48 -5.03 9.48 -34.50
N GLY A 49 -3.74 9.32 -34.74
CA GLY A 49 -3.18 9.15 -36.08
C GLY A 49 -3.11 7.67 -36.42
N PHE A 50 -3.45 7.32 -37.63
CA PHE A 50 -3.30 5.94 -38.13
C PHE A 50 -2.66 5.93 -39.50
N ALA A 51 -1.92 4.86 -39.78
CA ALA A 51 -1.37 4.54 -41.07
C ALA A 51 -1.51 3.03 -41.28
N ASN A 52 -2.19 2.64 -42.34
CA ASN A 52 -2.38 1.24 -42.69
C ASN A 52 -1.88 1.00 -44.14
N PHE A 53 -1.22 -0.11 -44.32
CA PHE A 53 -0.85 -0.62 -45.64
C PHE A 53 -1.44 -2.04 -45.79
N ASN A 54 -2.14 -2.26 -46.89
CA ASN A 54 -2.75 -3.55 -47.20
C ASN A 54 -2.21 -4.06 -48.55
N ASP A 55 -1.77 -5.29 -48.56
CA ASP A 55 -1.46 -6.05 -49.78
C ASP A 55 -2.50 -7.14 -49.93
N ASN A 56 -3.36 -7.05 -50.95
CA ASN A 56 -4.38 -8.01 -51.25
C ASN A 56 -3.81 -9.02 -52.30
N ILE A 57 -3.20 -10.08 -51.83
CA ILE A 57 -2.59 -11.13 -52.69
C ILE A 57 -3.58 -11.67 -53.69
N ASP A 58 -4.86 -11.81 -53.31
CA ASP A 58 -5.96 -12.18 -54.19
C ASP A 58 -7.08 -11.12 -54.07
N PRO A 59 -7.01 -10.04 -54.88
CA PRO A 59 -7.94 -8.93 -54.76
C PRO A 59 -9.38 -9.36 -55.07
N PRO A 60 -10.33 -9.06 -54.19
CA PRO A 60 -11.72 -9.45 -54.38
C PRO A 60 -12.33 -8.74 -55.59
N VAL A 61 -13.14 -9.48 -56.32
CA VAL A 61 -13.91 -8.99 -57.47
C VAL A 61 -15.35 -8.75 -57.00
N SER A 62 -15.82 -7.52 -57.19
CA SER A 62 -17.22 -7.14 -56.93
C SER A 62 -18.00 -7.09 -58.23
N VAL A 63 -19.15 -7.77 -58.27
CA VAL A 63 -20.09 -7.71 -59.35
C VAL A 63 -21.31 -6.89 -58.92
N THR A 64 -21.57 -5.80 -59.60
CA THR A 64 -22.69 -4.90 -59.33
C THR A 64 -23.63 -4.83 -60.54
N ASP A 65 -24.90 -4.42 -60.30
CA ASP A 65 -25.84 -4.17 -61.39
C ASP A 65 -25.32 -3.06 -62.32
N GLY A 66 -25.16 -3.38 -63.56
CA GLY A 66 -24.65 -2.48 -64.60
C GLY A 66 -25.75 -1.80 -65.45
N SER A 67 -27.01 -1.96 -65.07
CA SER A 67 -28.15 -1.41 -65.83
C SER A 67 -28.06 0.10 -66.05
N SER A 68 -27.47 0.85 -65.11
CA SER A 68 -27.23 2.29 -65.26
C SER A 68 -26.19 2.64 -66.33
N TYR A 69 -25.40 1.68 -66.79
CA TYR A 69 -24.38 1.83 -67.81
C TYR A 69 -24.76 1.04 -69.14
N GLY A 70 -25.96 0.56 -69.17
CA GLY A 70 -26.44 -0.20 -70.39
C GLY A 70 -25.88 -1.63 -70.51
N VAL A 71 -25.27 -2.15 -69.43
CA VAL A 71 -24.74 -3.51 -69.35
C VAL A 71 -25.43 -4.31 -68.26
N PRO A 72 -25.60 -5.66 -68.38
CA PRO A 72 -26.31 -6.44 -67.37
C PRO A 72 -25.60 -6.51 -66.03
N TYR A 73 -24.30 -6.35 -65.97
CA TYR A 73 -23.48 -6.30 -64.74
C TYR A 73 -22.18 -5.54 -64.96
N ASN A 74 -21.66 -4.94 -63.91
CA ASN A 74 -20.36 -4.30 -63.90
C ASN A 74 -19.44 -5.09 -62.95
N ILE A 75 -18.23 -5.44 -63.42
CA ILE A 75 -17.22 -6.14 -62.67
C ILE A 75 -16.13 -5.14 -62.27
N THR A 76 -15.96 -4.95 -60.96
CA THR A 76 -14.90 -4.08 -60.41
C THR A 76 -13.95 -4.94 -59.60
N ARG A 77 -12.66 -4.90 -59.94
CA ARG A 77 -11.59 -5.53 -59.14
C ARG A 77 -10.99 -4.50 -58.18
N THR A 78 -10.78 -4.87 -56.94
CA THR A 78 -10.04 -4.07 -55.99
C THR A 78 -8.57 -4.08 -56.39
N LEU A 79 -7.87 -2.95 -56.23
CA LEU A 79 -6.41 -2.87 -56.49
C LEU A 79 -5.64 -3.65 -55.43
N GLN A 80 -4.48 -4.22 -55.85
CA GLN A 80 -3.69 -5.10 -54.98
C GLN A 80 -3.17 -4.38 -53.76
N TYR A 81 -2.56 -3.24 -53.95
CA TYR A 81 -1.95 -2.45 -52.84
C TYR A 81 -2.84 -1.29 -52.46
N GLY A 82 -3.05 -1.16 -51.15
CA GLY A 82 -3.80 -0.04 -50.55
C GLY A 82 -3.03 0.56 -49.40
N ALA A 83 -2.89 1.88 -49.37
CA ALA A 83 -2.41 2.59 -48.20
C ALA A 83 -3.39 3.66 -47.79
N ASN A 84 -3.59 3.78 -46.50
CA ASN A 84 -4.35 4.90 -45.97
C ASN A 84 -3.67 5.48 -44.73
N VAL A 85 -3.66 6.80 -44.64
CA VAL A 85 -3.14 7.56 -43.52
C VAL A 85 -4.21 8.58 -43.14
N GLY A 86 -4.37 8.80 -41.86
CA GLY A 86 -5.39 9.75 -41.43
C GLY A 86 -5.35 10.10 -39.96
N LEU A 87 -6.28 10.97 -39.59
CA LEU A 87 -6.56 11.41 -38.24
C LEU A 87 -8.01 11.09 -37.90
N GLU A 88 -8.20 10.57 -36.70
CA GLU A 88 -9.53 10.32 -36.14
C GLU A 88 -9.68 11.14 -34.85
N LEU A 89 -10.76 11.92 -34.79
CA LEU A 89 -11.19 12.66 -33.60
C LEU A 89 -12.36 11.91 -32.98
N GLN A 90 -12.27 11.64 -31.69
CA GLN A 90 -13.37 11.10 -30.88
C GLN A 90 -13.53 11.91 -29.61
N MET A 91 -14.75 12.38 -29.32
CA MET A 91 -15.08 13.15 -28.13
C MET A 91 -16.45 12.74 -27.59
N PRO A 92 -16.58 12.27 -26.35
CA PRO A 92 -17.87 12.06 -25.73
C PRO A 92 -18.49 13.44 -25.38
N LEU A 93 -19.64 13.78 -25.98
CA LEU A 93 -20.41 14.99 -25.65
C LEU A 93 -21.30 14.75 -24.44
N TYR A 94 -21.85 13.53 -24.32
CA TYR A 94 -22.62 13.10 -23.16
C TYR A 94 -22.44 11.61 -22.95
N ASN A 95 -21.98 11.23 -21.76
CA ASN A 95 -21.88 9.82 -21.38
C ASN A 95 -21.99 9.66 -19.85
N GLN A 96 -23.18 9.24 -19.40
CA GLN A 96 -23.47 9.09 -17.96
C GLN A 96 -22.58 8.05 -17.28
N THR A 97 -22.14 7.03 -18.03
CA THR A 97 -21.22 6.02 -17.53
C THR A 97 -19.85 6.59 -17.20
N LEU A 98 -19.33 7.50 -18.04
CA LEU A 98 -18.06 8.21 -17.77
C LEU A 98 -18.14 9.10 -16.52
N TYR A 99 -19.22 9.85 -16.35
CA TYR A 99 -19.40 10.66 -15.12
C TYR A 99 -19.46 9.79 -13.87
N THR A 100 -20.15 8.65 -13.96
CA THR A 100 -20.21 7.70 -12.83
C THR A 100 -18.85 7.07 -12.56
N SER A 101 -18.06 6.76 -13.59
CA SER A 101 -16.69 6.25 -13.46
C SER A 101 -15.76 7.24 -12.78
N ILE A 102 -15.91 8.54 -13.05
CA ILE A 102 -15.18 9.61 -12.35
C ILE A 102 -15.55 9.61 -10.86
N SER A 103 -16.85 9.56 -10.55
CA SER A 103 -17.33 9.49 -9.16
C SER A 103 -16.82 8.24 -8.42
N ILE A 104 -16.73 7.10 -9.10
CA ILE A 104 -16.11 5.87 -8.55
C ILE A 104 -14.62 6.10 -8.28
N ALA A 105 -13.88 6.70 -9.20
CA ALA A 105 -12.47 7.01 -9.01
C ALA A 105 -12.24 7.97 -7.83
N GLU A 106 -13.12 8.95 -7.60
CA GLU A 106 -13.07 9.86 -6.46
C GLU A 106 -13.29 9.12 -5.13
N ILE A 107 -14.24 8.16 -5.08
CA ILE A 107 -14.45 7.31 -3.89
C ILE A 107 -13.22 6.43 -3.64
N VAL A 108 -12.63 5.84 -4.67
CA VAL A 108 -11.41 5.02 -4.55
C VAL A 108 -10.22 5.86 -4.07
N ASP A 109 -10.10 7.12 -4.49
CA ASP A 109 -9.09 8.05 -3.99
C ASP A 109 -9.28 8.33 -2.50
N GLU A 110 -10.50 8.63 -2.06
CA GLU A 110 -10.83 8.81 -0.65
C GLU A 110 -10.57 7.55 0.19
N MET A 111 -10.93 6.35 -0.31
CA MET A 111 -10.62 5.08 0.35
C MET A 111 -9.11 4.87 0.49
N SER A 112 -8.32 5.26 -0.51
CA SER A 112 -6.86 5.15 -0.46
C SER A 112 -6.27 6.10 0.58
N ARG A 113 -6.82 7.31 0.70
CA ARG A 113 -6.47 8.28 1.74
C ARG A 113 -6.79 7.74 3.15
N LEU A 114 -8.01 7.26 3.36
CA LEU A 114 -8.43 6.66 4.62
C LEU A 114 -7.60 5.43 4.99
N SER A 115 -7.25 4.59 4.01
CA SER A 115 -6.37 3.43 4.20
C SER A 115 -4.95 3.83 4.63
N TYR A 116 -4.43 4.95 4.15
CA TYR A 116 -3.15 5.50 4.59
C TYR A 116 -3.22 6.01 6.03
N GLU A 117 -4.26 6.79 6.37
CA GLU A 117 -4.44 7.32 7.74
C GLU A 117 -4.64 6.19 8.76
N LYS A 118 -5.45 5.17 8.41
CA LYS A 118 -5.60 3.98 9.26
C LYS A 118 -4.27 3.26 9.45
N ALA A 119 -3.51 3.02 8.39
CA ALA A 119 -2.22 2.35 8.49
C ALA A 119 -1.21 3.15 9.33
N ARG A 120 -1.26 4.48 9.28
CA ARG A 120 -0.46 5.37 10.12
C ARG A 120 -0.86 5.25 11.60
N GLU A 121 -2.14 5.23 11.90
CA GLU A 121 -2.66 5.04 13.26
C GLU A 121 -2.26 3.68 13.82
N ASP A 122 -2.44 2.60 13.06
CA ASP A 122 -2.03 1.24 13.41
C ASP A 122 -0.51 1.16 13.69
N LEU A 123 0.31 1.83 12.89
CA LEU A 123 1.75 1.90 13.09
C LEU A 123 2.12 2.63 14.39
N ILE A 124 1.47 3.76 14.67
CA ILE A 124 1.65 4.52 15.93
C ILE A 124 1.32 3.62 17.13
N LEU A 125 0.20 2.90 17.06
CA LEU A 125 -0.22 1.99 18.12
C LEU A 125 0.79 0.85 18.32
N GLN A 126 1.27 0.22 17.24
CA GLN A 126 2.25 -0.86 17.29
C GLN A 126 3.58 -0.40 17.89
N ILE A 127 4.12 0.75 17.46
CA ILE A 127 5.36 1.31 17.99
C ILE A 127 5.19 1.63 19.49
N SER A 128 4.09 2.31 19.86
CA SER A 128 3.81 2.67 21.24
C SER A 128 3.72 1.43 22.13
N LYS A 129 3.00 0.40 21.68
CA LYS A 129 2.85 -0.86 22.41
C LYS A 129 4.21 -1.55 22.62
N MET A 130 5.05 -1.64 21.58
CA MET A 130 6.37 -2.26 21.70
C MET A 130 7.33 -1.43 22.59
N TYR A 131 7.26 -0.11 22.49
CA TYR A 131 8.05 0.80 23.32
C TYR A 131 7.72 0.62 24.80
N TYR A 132 6.45 0.67 25.21
CA TYR A 132 6.04 0.50 26.60
C TYR A 132 6.28 -0.93 27.11
N LEU A 133 6.10 -1.95 26.24
CA LEU A 133 6.41 -3.32 26.60
C LEU A 133 7.90 -3.49 26.90
N GLY A 134 8.78 -2.87 26.12
CA GLY A 134 10.22 -2.84 26.38
C GLY A 134 10.56 -2.13 27.69
N GLN A 135 9.92 -1.00 28.01
CA GLN A 135 10.10 -0.32 29.29
C GLN A 135 9.72 -1.21 30.48
N VAL A 136 8.56 -1.86 30.41
CA VAL A 136 8.10 -2.78 31.47
C VAL A 136 9.09 -3.94 31.66
N THR A 137 9.60 -4.51 30.57
CA THR A 137 10.60 -5.58 30.66
C THR A 137 11.93 -5.09 31.24
N ALA A 138 12.35 -3.86 30.95
CA ALA A 138 13.54 -3.27 31.54
C ALA A 138 13.41 -3.14 33.06
N GLU A 139 12.26 -2.67 33.56
CA GLU A 139 11.97 -2.60 35.00
C GLU A 139 11.94 -3.98 35.66
N GLN A 140 11.35 -4.96 34.96
CA GLN A 140 11.34 -6.36 35.44
C GLN A 140 12.76 -6.90 35.57
N ILE A 141 13.66 -6.66 34.61
CA ILE A 141 15.08 -7.04 34.68
C ILE A 141 15.76 -6.38 35.88
N ALA A 142 15.52 -5.11 36.11
CA ALA A 142 16.08 -4.38 37.27
C ALA A 142 15.62 -5.00 38.61
N LEU A 143 14.34 -5.34 38.75
CA LEU A 143 13.78 -5.99 39.93
C LEU A 143 14.36 -7.39 40.15
N ILE A 144 14.48 -8.21 39.12
CA ILE A 144 15.08 -9.55 39.20
C ILE A 144 16.53 -9.45 39.62
N LYS A 145 17.30 -8.49 39.07
CA LYS A 145 18.70 -8.26 39.42
C LYS A 145 18.84 -7.85 40.88
N ALA A 146 17.98 -6.96 41.37
CA ALA A 146 17.99 -6.60 42.81
C ALA A 146 17.67 -7.78 43.71
N ASN A 147 16.76 -8.67 43.33
CA ASN A 147 16.44 -9.87 44.08
C ASN A 147 17.58 -10.92 44.02
N ILE A 148 18.31 -11.04 42.93
CA ILE A 148 19.51 -11.88 42.82
C ILE A 148 20.55 -11.38 43.86
N THR A 149 20.86 -10.08 43.89
CA THR A 149 21.81 -9.51 44.87
C THR A 149 21.41 -9.83 46.30
N ARG A 150 20.12 -9.68 46.66
CA ARG A 150 19.63 -10.01 48.00
C ARG A 150 19.74 -11.50 48.33
N LEU A 151 19.50 -12.40 47.37
CA LEU A 151 19.64 -13.85 47.55
C LEU A 151 21.11 -14.27 47.61
N GLU A 152 22.03 -13.56 46.96
CA GLU A 152 23.47 -13.78 47.08
C GLU A 152 23.96 -13.43 48.49
N GLU A 153 23.52 -12.29 49.03
CA GLU A 153 23.80 -11.93 50.42
C GLU A 153 23.23 -12.95 51.43
N LEU A 154 21.98 -13.42 51.20
CA LEU A 154 21.36 -14.43 52.05
C LEU A 154 22.11 -15.79 51.95
N ARG A 155 22.57 -16.18 50.78
CA ARG A 155 23.39 -17.39 50.58
C ARG A 155 24.67 -17.31 51.40
N ASP A 156 25.37 -16.15 51.35
CA ASP A 156 26.65 -16.00 52.05
C ASP A 156 26.45 -16.04 53.56
N ILE A 157 25.38 -15.45 54.09
CA ILE A 157 25.01 -15.55 55.53
C ILE A 157 24.65 -17.01 55.89
N THR A 158 23.85 -17.70 55.05
CA THR A 158 23.45 -19.10 55.30
C THR A 158 24.65 -20.04 55.23
N GLN A 159 25.59 -19.78 54.33
CA GLN A 159 26.85 -20.53 54.22
C GLN A 159 27.68 -20.36 55.51
N ALA A 160 27.86 -19.12 56.01
CA ALA A 160 28.58 -18.87 57.24
C ALA A 160 27.92 -19.57 58.45
N PHE A 161 26.62 -19.63 58.54
CA PHE A 161 25.90 -20.39 59.58
C PHE A 161 26.08 -21.86 59.43
N PHE A 162 26.06 -22.40 58.23
CA PHE A 162 26.31 -23.83 57.95
C PHE A 162 27.72 -24.21 58.35
N ASP A 163 28.75 -23.42 58.01
CA ASP A 163 30.15 -23.65 58.35
C ASP A 163 30.39 -23.65 59.85
N ASN A 164 29.58 -22.95 60.62
CA ASN A 164 29.63 -22.91 62.10
C ASN A 164 28.66 -23.92 62.77
N GLY A 165 28.02 -24.81 61.99
CA GLY A 165 27.09 -25.83 62.49
C GLY A 165 25.77 -25.31 63.00
N MET A 166 25.38 -24.05 62.64
CA MET A 166 24.15 -23.40 63.03
C MET A 166 23.03 -23.43 62.01
N ALA A 167 23.29 -23.94 60.81
CA ALA A 167 22.28 -24.15 59.73
C ALA A 167 22.41 -25.54 59.15
N MET A 168 21.32 -26.07 58.58
CA MET A 168 21.33 -27.40 57.90
C MET A 168 21.75 -27.27 56.44
N GLU A 169 22.38 -28.29 55.90
CA GLU A 169 22.76 -28.36 54.47
C GLU A 169 21.58 -28.17 53.52
N VAL A 170 20.40 -28.62 53.93
CA VAL A 170 19.15 -28.47 53.13
C VAL A 170 18.73 -27.00 52.99
N ASP A 171 19.01 -26.18 53.96
CA ASP A 171 18.68 -24.72 53.90
C ASP A 171 19.58 -23.99 52.90
N LEU A 172 20.88 -24.29 52.94
CA LEU A 172 21.84 -23.75 51.97
C LEU A 172 21.49 -24.22 50.54
N LYS A 173 21.17 -25.52 50.37
CA LYS A 173 20.74 -26.04 49.05
C LYS A 173 19.48 -25.36 48.54
N ARG A 174 18.52 -25.07 49.43
CA ARG A 174 17.27 -24.35 49.06
C ARG A 174 17.54 -22.93 48.56
N VAL A 175 18.42 -22.21 49.24
CA VAL A 175 18.81 -20.85 48.82
C VAL A 175 19.54 -20.91 47.49
N ASN A 176 20.46 -21.86 47.26
CA ASN A 176 21.15 -22.01 45.99
C ASN A 176 20.21 -22.31 44.85
N ILE A 177 19.24 -23.21 45.03
CA ILE A 177 18.22 -23.53 44.00
C ILE A 177 17.41 -22.27 43.66
N ASN A 178 16.98 -21.51 44.64
CA ASN A 178 16.22 -20.26 44.42
C ASN A 178 17.06 -19.24 43.65
N LEU A 179 18.34 -19.10 43.98
CA LEU A 179 19.28 -18.22 43.28
C LEU A 179 19.45 -18.61 41.83
N GLU A 180 19.68 -19.91 41.54
CA GLU A 180 19.79 -20.39 40.16
C GLU A 180 18.47 -20.20 39.35
N ASN A 181 17.32 -20.41 39.97
CA ASN A 181 16.03 -20.16 39.36
C ASN A 181 15.85 -18.66 38.98
N LEU A 182 16.29 -17.73 39.84
CA LEU A 182 16.25 -16.30 39.54
C LEU A 182 17.23 -15.90 38.43
N LYS A 183 18.43 -16.52 38.37
CA LYS A 183 19.37 -16.29 37.24
C LYS A 183 18.78 -16.73 35.92
N VAL A 184 18.13 -17.89 35.88
CA VAL A 184 17.41 -18.35 34.67
C VAL A 184 16.30 -17.37 34.28
N GLN A 185 15.53 -16.84 35.24
CA GLN A 185 14.52 -15.84 34.98
C GLN A 185 15.13 -14.53 34.44
N TYR A 186 16.29 -14.11 34.96
CA TYR A 186 17.02 -12.96 34.48
C TYR A 186 17.46 -13.12 33.00
N ASP A 187 18.06 -14.26 32.67
CA ASP A 187 18.51 -14.57 31.31
C ASP A 187 17.34 -14.62 30.32
N ASN A 188 16.22 -15.21 30.73
CA ASN A 188 14.99 -15.22 29.92
C ASN A 188 14.43 -13.81 29.70
N ALA A 189 14.43 -12.96 30.74
CA ALA A 189 13.97 -11.57 30.63
C ALA A 189 14.88 -10.73 29.71
N GLN A 190 16.20 -10.95 29.75
CA GLN A 190 17.15 -10.31 28.85
C GLN A 190 16.94 -10.75 27.39
N ALA A 191 16.72 -12.04 27.14
CA ALA A 191 16.41 -12.56 25.82
C ALA A 191 15.11 -11.95 25.28
N MET A 192 14.07 -11.85 26.12
CA MET A 192 12.81 -11.20 25.78
C MET A 192 12.99 -9.72 25.43
N MET A 193 13.78 -8.97 26.23
CA MET A 193 14.10 -7.57 25.96
C MET A 193 14.78 -7.41 24.59
N THR A 194 15.75 -8.26 24.29
CA THR A 194 16.45 -8.25 22.99
C THR A 194 15.48 -8.49 21.84
N GLN A 195 14.57 -9.47 21.98
CA GLN A 195 13.54 -9.74 20.99
C GLN A 195 12.59 -8.55 20.77
N GLN A 196 12.16 -7.91 21.87
CA GLN A 196 11.26 -6.74 21.82
C GLN A 196 11.93 -5.55 21.14
N LEU A 197 13.20 -5.27 21.44
CA LEU A 197 13.96 -4.20 20.78
C LEU A 197 14.18 -4.48 19.30
N ASN A 198 14.46 -5.73 18.93
CA ASN A 198 14.58 -6.11 17.53
C ASN A 198 13.25 -5.97 16.79
N MET A 199 12.12 -6.33 17.41
CA MET A 199 10.79 -6.12 16.85
C MET A 199 10.47 -4.63 16.68
N LEU A 200 10.84 -3.79 17.66
CA LEU A 200 10.68 -2.34 17.56
C LEU A 200 11.51 -1.76 16.40
N LYS A 201 12.77 -2.20 16.24
CA LYS A 201 13.62 -1.81 15.09
C LYS A 201 12.95 -2.20 13.77
N TYR A 202 12.44 -3.44 13.68
CA TYR A 202 11.77 -3.94 12.49
C TYR A 202 10.53 -3.11 12.12
N ILE A 203 9.68 -2.80 13.10
CA ILE A 203 8.47 -1.98 12.87
C ILE A 203 8.85 -0.57 12.41
N MET A 204 9.93 0.01 12.93
CA MET A 204 10.42 1.35 12.57
C MET A 204 11.24 1.38 11.27
N ASP A 205 11.56 0.21 10.70
CA ASP A 205 12.55 0.07 9.61
C ASP A 205 13.90 0.72 9.98
N TYR A 206 14.36 0.42 11.20
CA TYR A 206 15.61 0.95 11.78
C TYR A 206 16.74 -0.08 11.56
N PRO A 207 17.99 0.35 11.26
CA PRO A 207 19.09 -0.57 11.02
C PRO A 207 19.30 -1.55 12.16
N ALA A 208 19.36 -2.85 11.86
CA ALA A 208 19.45 -3.93 12.85
C ALA A 208 20.76 -3.87 13.67
N GLU A 209 21.85 -3.39 13.06
CA GLU A 209 23.17 -3.33 13.65
C GLU A 209 23.30 -2.22 14.72
N LYS A 210 22.40 -1.25 14.70
CA LYS A 210 22.44 -0.15 15.68
C LYS A 210 21.76 -0.58 16.97
N GLU A 211 22.47 -0.48 18.08
CA GLU A 211 21.89 -0.68 19.39
C GLU A 211 20.99 0.49 19.77
N ILE A 212 19.84 0.18 20.35
CA ILE A 212 18.88 1.15 20.89
C ILE A 212 18.64 0.89 22.37
N GLY A 213 18.54 1.97 23.14
CA GLY A 213 18.06 1.96 24.51
C GLY A 213 16.73 2.68 24.61
N LEU A 214 15.92 2.34 25.59
CA LEU A 214 14.67 3.01 25.91
C LEU A 214 14.87 3.93 27.12
N LEU A 215 14.16 5.06 27.18
CA LEU A 215 14.13 5.87 28.39
C LEU A 215 13.45 5.08 29.52
N PRO A 216 13.95 5.15 30.76
CA PRO A 216 13.27 4.58 31.91
C PRO A 216 11.86 5.15 32.10
N VAL A 217 10.95 4.35 32.68
CA VAL A 217 9.60 4.82 33.00
C VAL A 217 9.66 5.88 34.09
N ASN A 218 9.07 7.04 33.80
CA ASN A 218 8.81 8.03 34.86
C ASN A 218 7.39 7.78 35.42
N THR A 219 7.31 7.11 36.57
CA THR A 219 6.04 6.77 37.22
C THR A 219 5.28 7.97 37.75
N ASP A 220 5.95 9.12 37.97
CA ASP A 220 5.33 10.32 38.54
C ASP A 220 4.42 11.06 37.53
N SER A 221 4.46 10.70 36.26
CA SER A 221 3.72 11.36 35.17
C SER A 221 2.60 10.52 34.56
N ILE A 222 2.16 9.45 35.21
CA ILE A 222 1.02 8.65 34.70
C ILE A 222 -0.26 9.47 34.89
N ALA A 223 -0.59 10.28 33.88
CA ALA A 223 -1.88 10.95 33.81
C ALA A 223 -2.98 9.92 33.54
N THR A 224 -3.99 9.89 34.42
CA THR A 224 -5.21 9.13 34.16
C THR A 224 -5.92 9.76 32.97
N VAL A 225 -5.76 9.18 31.79
CA VAL A 225 -6.52 9.61 30.61
C VAL A 225 -7.95 9.15 30.79
N ALA A 226 -8.86 10.09 31.05
CA ALA A 226 -10.28 9.82 31.00
C ALA A 226 -10.63 9.44 29.56
N LEU A 227 -11.12 8.22 29.36
CA LEU A 227 -11.68 7.77 28.08
C LEU A 227 -12.98 8.56 27.82
N THR A 228 -12.85 9.75 27.24
CA THR A 228 -13.97 10.55 26.79
C THR A 228 -14.42 10.01 25.43
N GLY A 229 -15.47 9.22 25.42
CA GLY A 229 -16.28 8.87 24.24
C GLY A 229 -15.57 8.09 23.13
N LEU A 230 -16.24 7.12 22.59
CA LEU A 230 -15.82 6.51 21.31
C LEU A 230 -15.95 7.59 20.21
N SER A 231 -14.85 7.91 19.56
CA SER A 231 -14.87 8.83 18.42
C SER A 231 -15.63 8.17 17.26
N GLU A 232 -16.71 8.81 16.82
CA GLU A 232 -17.43 8.38 15.61
C GLU A 232 -16.58 8.50 14.33
N ASN A 233 -15.40 9.10 14.44
CA ASN A 233 -14.44 9.33 13.36
C ASN A 233 -13.37 8.23 13.22
N LEU A 234 -13.70 6.98 13.52
CA LEU A 234 -12.78 5.87 13.25
C LEU A 234 -12.56 5.72 11.73
N TYR A 235 -11.32 5.76 11.29
CA TYR A 235 -10.97 5.55 9.86
C TYR A 235 -11.51 4.24 9.29
N GLU A 236 -11.62 3.22 10.12
CA GLU A 236 -12.21 1.93 9.74
C GLU A 236 -13.69 2.05 9.40
N LEU A 237 -14.47 2.78 10.21
CA LEU A 237 -15.88 3.03 9.93
C LEU A 237 -16.06 3.84 8.65
N GLN A 238 -15.25 4.89 8.45
CA GLN A 238 -15.28 5.70 7.23
C GLN A 238 -14.92 4.88 5.99
N LEU A 239 -13.96 3.94 6.11
CA LEU A 239 -13.62 3.01 5.04
C LEU A 239 -14.80 2.12 4.67
N LEU A 240 -15.50 1.53 5.65
CA LEU A 240 -16.68 0.72 5.41
C LEU A 240 -17.82 1.53 4.77
N GLN A 241 -18.05 2.75 5.21
CA GLN A 241 -19.02 3.65 4.59
C GLN A 241 -18.66 3.97 3.13
N SER A 242 -17.38 4.21 2.84
CA SER A 242 -16.91 4.43 1.48
C SER A 242 -17.05 3.19 0.60
N GLN A 243 -16.90 1.98 1.16
CA GLN A 243 -17.16 0.72 0.45
C GLN A 243 -18.64 0.58 0.07
N VAL A 244 -19.57 0.93 0.96
CA VAL A 244 -21.00 0.96 0.64
C VAL A 244 -21.30 1.94 -0.48
N GLN A 245 -20.76 3.17 -0.40
CA GLN A 245 -20.91 4.17 -1.46
C GLN A 245 -20.34 3.68 -2.80
N LEU A 246 -19.18 3.01 -2.77
CA LEU A 246 -18.58 2.41 -3.97
C LEU A 246 -19.50 1.38 -4.60
N ALA A 247 -20.07 0.47 -3.81
CA ALA A 247 -21.02 -0.54 -4.29
C ALA A 247 -22.29 0.09 -4.89
N GLU A 248 -22.82 1.15 -4.28
CA GLU A 248 -23.95 1.91 -4.83
C GLU A 248 -23.62 2.57 -6.16
N ARG A 249 -22.42 3.16 -6.29
CA ARG A 249 -21.98 3.77 -7.56
C ARG A 249 -21.72 2.72 -8.64
N GLN A 250 -21.18 1.55 -8.28
CA GLN A 250 -21.01 0.42 -9.21
C GLN A 250 -22.37 -0.08 -9.71
N LYS A 251 -23.37 -0.22 -8.86
CA LYS A 251 -24.75 -0.52 -9.27
C LYS A 251 -25.28 0.51 -10.26
N ARG A 252 -25.10 1.81 -9.99
CA ARG A 252 -25.50 2.90 -10.88
C ARG A 252 -24.74 2.85 -12.21
N LEU A 253 -23.45 2.51 -12.19
CA LEU A 253 -22.64 2.36 -13.40
C LEU A 253 -23.27 1.40 -14.39
N ILE A 254 -23.73 0.25 -13.90
CA ILE A 254 -24.42 -0.78 -14.72
C ILE A 254 -25.76 -0.23 -15.24
N SER A 255 -26.55 0.40 -14.36
CA SER A 255 -27.85 0.99 -14.77
C SER A 255 -27.69 2.12 -15.79
N ASN A 256 -26.61 2.88 -15.72
CA ASN A 256 -26.34 3.97 -16.67
C ASN A 256 -26.00 3.47 -18.09
N GLY A 257 -25.69 2.17 -18.24
CA GLY A 257 -25.55 1.56 -19.56
C GLY A 257 -26.83 1.58 -20.41
N TYR A 258 -28.00 1.74 -19.79
CA TYR A 258 -29.28 1.93 -20.49
C TYR A 258 -29.54 3.37 -20.93
N ILE A 259 -28.72 4.33 -20.49
CA ILE A 259 -28.87 5.75 -20.86
C ILE A 259 -28.12 5.99 -22.17
N PRO A 260 -28.76 6.60 -23.18
CA PRO A 260 -28.09 6.93 -24.45
C PRO A 260 -26.85 7.80 -24.23
N SER A 261 -25.78 7.53 -24.98
CA SER A 261 -24.58 8.37 -25.03
C SER A 261 -24.52 9.14 -26.34
N LEU A 262 -23.92 10.33 -26.32
CA LEU A 262 -23.69 11.16 -27.48
C LEU A 262 -22.19 11.36 -27.67
N ASN A 263 -21.68 10.94 -28.83
CA ASN A 263 -20.27 11.06 -29.18
C ASN A 263 -20.13 11.91 -30.45
N LEU A 264 -19.17 12.82 -30.44
CA LEU A 264 -18.71 13.52 -31.63
C LEU A 264 -17.54 12.73 -32.22
N THR A 265 -17.68 12.34 -33.50
CA THR A 265 -16.59 11.69 -34.24
C THR A 265 -16.30 12.47 -35.50
N GLY A 266 -15.01 12.61 -35.82
CA GLY A 266 -14.56 13.21 -37.08
C GLY A 266 -13.38 12.41 -37.59
N ASN A 267 -13.34 12.14 -38.88
CA ASN A 267 -12.19 11.51 -39.51
C ASN A 267 -11.72 12.27 -40.73
N TRP A 268 -10.45 12.39 -40.88
CA TRP A 268 -9.80 12.83 -42.11
C TRP A 268 -8.85 11.75 -42.55
N ARG A 269 -8.99 11.30 -43.81
CA ARG A 269 -8.24 10.19 -44.37
C ARG A 269 -7.80 10.48 -45.78
N PHE A 270 -6.56 10.25 -46.07
CA PHE A 270 -6.01 10.13 -47.41
C PHE A 270 -5.81 8.62 -47.70
N ALA A 271 -6.31 8.19 -48.84
CA ALA A 271 -6.18 6.79 -49.30
C ALA A 271 -5.65 6.77 -50.71
N ALA A 272 -4.71 5.88 -50.97
CA ALA A 272 -4.15 5.66 -52.31
C ALA A 272 -4.13 4.15 -52.58
N TYR A 273 -4.39 3.78 -53.82
CA TYR A 273 -4.47 2.39 -54.27
C TYR A 273 -3.69 2.25 -55.55
N THR A 274 -3.01 1.12 -55.74
CA THR A 274 -2.27 0.77 -56.98
C THR A 274 -2.17 -0.73 -57.16
N ASP A 275 -2.00 -1.19 -58.37
CA ASP A 275 -1.65 -2.59 -58.68
C ASP A 275 -0.14 -2.83 -58.73
N GLU A 276 0.68 -1.78 -58.71
CA GLU A 276 2.14 -1.84 -58.78
C GLU A 276 2.75 -1.18 -57.58
N ALA A 277 3.44 -1.96 -56.71
CA ALA A 277 4.11 -1.44 -55.51
C ALA A 277 5.16 -0.35 -55.81
N TYR A 278 5.76 -0.36 -57.00
CA TYR A 278 6.76 0.60 -57.44
C TYR A 278 6.24 2.04 -57.52
N HIS A 279 4.95 2.25 -57.90
CA HIS A 279 4.34 3.57 -58.01
C HIS A 279 4.19 4.34 -56.67
N TRP A 280 4.31 3.66 -55.55
CA TRP A 280 4.31 4.31 -54.24
C TRP A 280 5.54 5.18 -53.96
N PHE A 281 6.65 4.84 -54.56
CA PHE A 281 7.96 5.46 -54.31
C PHE A 281 8.44 6.35 -55.44
N HIS A 282 7.74 6.39 -56.56
CA HIS A 282 8.07 7.21 -57.70
C HIS A 282 6.89 8.07 -58.10
N SER A 283 6.79 9.28 -57.53
CA SER A 283 6.02 10.37 -58.08
C SER A 283 6.84 11.02 -59.23
N GLY A 284 6.86 10.40 -60.35
CA GLY A 284 7.33 11.01 -61.57
C GLY A 284 6.18 11.74 -62.26
N PRO A 285 6.47 12.86 -62.99
CA PRO A 285 5.43 13.66 -63.63
C PRO A 285 4.64 12.90 -64.67
#